data_eefad108089a3d37c36416f30646c138
#
_entry.id   eefad108089a3d37c36416f30646c138
#
_cell.length_a   1.000
_cell.length_b   1.000
_cell.length_c   1.000
_cell.angle_alpha   90.00
_cell.angle_beta   90.00
_cell.angle_gamma   90.00
#
_symmetry.space_group_name_H-M   'P 1'
#
loop_
_entity.id
_entity.type
_entity.pdbx_description
1 polymer ?
#
loop_
_entity_poly.entity_id
_entity_poly.type
_entity_poly.pdbx_seq_one_letter_code
_entity_poly.pdbx_strand_id
1 'polypeptide(L)'
;MGIHKLLVVDKEDRLRGLYTLSDIERIMEENRDHLKPARDEKFRLLCGAAVSTPRKENGEIDKDSLFEHVSELVEQGLDAVAVSTAHGHTKGVGQATKFIRESFPDITIIAGNVTSGEGVKFLAEAGANSIKVGQGPGSICTTRIIAGVGIPQMTALYAAMQGAKNKGVTIIADGGISKSGDIVKALTLSEA
;
A
#
# COMPACT_ATOMS: atom_id res chain seq x y z
N MET A 1 -26.94 31.72 20.44
CA MET A 1 -26.78 31.35 19.01
C MET A 1 -25.46 30.65 18.87
N GLY A 2 -25.44 29.39 18.43
CA GLY A 2 -24.18 28.65 18.17
C GLY A 2 -23.66 28.96 16.77
N ILE A 3 -22.36 29.20 16.66
CA ILE A 3 -21.70 29.30 15.33
C ILE A 3 -21.47 27.88 14.83
N HIS A 4 -22.18 27.52 13.75
CA HIS A 4 -22.07 26.17 13.17
C HIS A 4 -21.04 26.08 12.03
N LYS A 5 -20.60 27.23 11.51
CA LYS A 5 -19.63 27.32 10.39
C LYS A 5 -18.71 28.52 10.60
N LEU A 6 -17.42 28.33 10.42
CA LEU A 6 -16.40 29.35 10.50
C LEU A 6 -15.68 29.46 9.16
N LEU A 7 -15.75 30.63 8.55
CA LEU A 7 -15.00 30.92 7.31
C LEU A 7 -13.54 31.25 7.65
N VAL A 8 -12.63 30.69 6.91
CA VAL A 8 -11.20 31.02 6.99
C VAL A 8 -10.87 31.90 5.78
N VAL A 9 -10.37 33.06 6.03
CA VAL A 9 -9.97 34.04 4.99
C VAL A 9 -8.50 34.40 5.14
N ASP A 10 -7.87 34.83 4.05
CA ASP A 10 -6.52 35.38 4.07
C ASP A 10 -6.53 36.88 4.49
N LYS A 11 -5.36 37.51 4.46
CA LYS A 11 -5.18 38.91 4.83
C LYS A 11 -5.88 39.88 3.86
N GLU A 12 -6.28 39.42 2.69
CA GLU A 12 -7.01 40.14 1.66
C GLU A 12 -8.50 39.76 1.63
N ASP A 13 -9.03 39.18 2.74
CA ASP A 13 -10.43 38.72 2.88
C ASP A 13 -10.90 37.70 1.83
N ARG A 14 -9.98 36.97 1.16
CA ARG A 14 -10.34 35.92 0.23
C ARG A 14 -10.59 34.62 0.96
N LEU A 15 -11.66 33.91 0.62
CA LEU A 15 -12.02 32.64 1.23
C LEU A 15 -10.92 31.59 0.97
N ARG A 16 -10.40 31.01 2.02
CA ARG A 16 -9.36 29.94 2.00
C ARG A 16 -9.86 28.60 2.52
N GLY A 17 -10.93 28.61 3.30
CA GLY A 17 -11.49 27.39 3.84
C GLY A 17 -12.76 27.64 4.66
N LEU A 18 -13.32 26.54 5.12
CA LEU A 18 -14.51 26.49 5.95
C LEU A 18 -14.32 25.41 7.02
N TYR A 19 -14.51 25.75 8.27
CA TYR A 19 -14.67 24.78 9.34
C TYR A 19 -16.15 24.66 9.72
N THR A 20 -16.63 23.42 9.81
CA THR A 20 -17.95 23.14 10.36
C THR A 20 -17.82 22.58 11.78
N LEU A 21 -18.90 22.63 12.56
CA LEU A 21 -18.92 22.02 13.90
C LEU A 21 -18.61 20.52 13.80
N SER A 22 -19.13 19.83 12.79
CA SER A 22 -18.87 18.41 12.55
C SER A 22 -17.39 18.10 12.27
N ASP A 23 -16.64 19.00 11.62
CA ASP A 23 -15.20 18.83 11.40
C ASP A 23 -14.45 18.93 12.72
N ILE A 24 -14.84 19.85 13.57
CA ILE A 24 -14.24 20.04 14.90
C ILE A 24 -14.56 18.84 15.80
N GLU A 25 -15.80 18.37 15.82
CA GLU A 25 -16.24 17.20 16.58
C GLU A 25 -15.47 15.97 16.16
N ARG A 26 -15.32 15.73 14.85
CA ARG A 26 -14.53 14.61 14.30
C ARG A 26 -13.07 14.69 14.72
N ILE A 27 -12.43 15.86 14.65
CA ILE A 27 -11.03 16.04 15.08
C ILE A 27 -10.90 15.79 16.59
N MET A 28 -11.88 16.20 17.39
CA MET A 28 -11.89 15.94 18.82
C MET A 28 -12.08 14.45 19.15
N GLU A 29 -12.93 13.74 18.41
CA GLU A 29 -13.15 12.30 18.53
C GLU A 29 -11.89 11.52 18.13
N GLU A 30 -11.28 11.81 16.97
CA GLU A 30 -10.02 11.24 16.52
C GLU A 30 -8.89 11.41 17.57
N ASN A 31 -8.87 12.54 18.27
CA ASN A 31 -7.89 12.79 19.33
C ASN A 31 -8.22 12.07 20.66
N ARG A 32 -9.50 11.83 20.97
CA ARG A 32 -9.93 11.11 22.18
C ARG A 32 -9.60 9.63 22.14
N ASP A 33 -9.83 9.00 20.99
CA ASP A 33 -9.72 7.55 20.85
C ASP A 33 -8.32 7.07 20.43
N HIS A 34 -7.33 7.97 20.42
CA HIS A 34 -5.97 7.70 19.90
C HIS A 34 -5.96 7.16 18.46
N LEU A 35 -7.08 7.24 17.75
CA LEU A 35 -7.19 6.92 16.34
C LEU A 35 -6.55 8.06 15.55
N LYS A 36 -5.30 7.89 15.17
CA LYS A 36 -4.59 8.84 14.31
C LYS A 36 -4.60 8.33 12.87
N PRO A 37 -5.52 8.80 12.03
CA PRO A 37 -5.46 8.46 10.61
C PRO A 37 -4.15 8.96 10.02
N ALA A 38 -3.58 8.19 9.09
CA ALA A 38 -2.38 8.59 8.38
C ALA A 38 -2.67 9.83 7.52
N ARG A 39 -2.04 10.94 7.86
CA ARG A 39 -2.25 12.25 7.21
C ARG A 39 -0.91 12.86 6.81
N ASP A 40 -0.96 13.68 5.77
CA ASP A 40 0.15 14.53 5.37
C ASP A 40 0.25 15.80 6.25
N GLU A 41 1.27 16.62 6.00
CA GLU A 41 1.49 17.89 6.71
C GLU A 41 0.34 18.91 6.52
N LYS A 42 -0.47 18.75 5.48
CA LYS A 42 -1.66 19.55 5.20
C LYS A 42 -2.94 18.94 5.77
N PHE A 43 -2.81 17.94 6.64
CA PHE A 43 -3.93 17.23 7.28
C PHE A 43 -4.84 16.45 6.32
N ARG A 44 -4.38 16.13 5.10
CA ARG A 44 -5.07 15.28 4.14
C ARG A 44 -4.72 13.81 4.41
N LEU A 45 -5.66 12.90 4.15
CA LEU A 45 -5.39 11.47 4.25
C LEU A 45 -4.32 11.05 3.24
N LEU A 46 -3.39 10.21 3.68
CA LEU A 46 -2.44 9.58 2.76
C LEU A 46 -3.20 8.67 1.80
N CYS A 47 -2.81 8.69 0.54
CA CYS A 47 -3.42 7.88 -0.50
C CYS A 47 -2.39 7.06 -1.28
N GLY A 48 -2.82 5.86 -1.71
CA GLY A 48 -2.03 4.98 -2.55
C GLY A 48 -2.80 4.56 -3.79
N ALA A 49 -2.11 4.35 -4.91
CA ALA A 49 -2.69 3.82 -6.14
C ALA A 49 -2.00 2.53 -6.57
N ALA A 50 -2.80 1.58 -7.08
CA ALA A 50 -2.27 0.38 -7.70
C ALA A 50 -1.92 0.66 -9.16
N VAL A 51 -0.74 0.19 -9.58
CA VAL A 51 -0.28 0.27 -10.95
C VAL A 51 -0.01 -1.12 -11.51
N SER A 52 -0.26 -1.27 -12.81
CA SER A 52 0.05 -2.50 -13.54
C SER A 52 1.53 -2.54 -13.94
N THR A 53 1.95 -3.68 -14.49
CA THR A 53 3.25 -3.85 -15.13
C THR A 53 3.06 -3.90 -16.66
N PRO A 54 2.90 -2.75 -17.34
CA PRO A 54 2.63 -2.71 -18.76
C PRO A 54 3.77 -3.38 -19.53
N ARG A 55 3.44 -4.04 -20.64
CA ARG A 55 4.42 -4.77 -21.46
C ARG A 55 4.29 -4.38 -22.92
N LYS A 56 5.43 -4.27 -23.59
CA LYS A 56 5.54 -4.16 -25.04
C LYS A 56 5.23 -5.52 -25.69
N GLU A 57 5.00 -5.54 -26.99
CA GLU A 57 4.73 -6.77 -27.75
C GLU A 57 5.83 -7.83 -27.62
N ASN A 58 7.07 -7.41 -27.42
CA ASN A 58 8.21 -8.29 -27.17
C ASN A 58 8.28 -8.89 -25.75
N GLY A 59 7.28 -8.58 -24.88
CA GLY A 59 7.17 -9.05 -23.49
C GLY A 59 8.02 -8.28 -22.48
N GLU A 60 8.80 -7.28 -22.90
CA GLU A 60 9.54 -6.40 -21.99
C GLU A 60 8.61 -5.38 -21.32
N ILE A 61 9.01 -4.86 -20.16
CA ILE A 61 8.27 -3.78 -19.51
C ILE A 61 8.26 -2.53 -20.39
N ASP A 62 7.09 -1.96 -20.57
CA ASP A 62 6.92 -0.65 -21.17
C ASP A 62 7.18 0.44 -20.12
N LYS A 63 8.46 0.85 -20.07
CA LYS A 63 8.92 1.84 -19.10
C LYS A 63 8.33 3.23 -19.34
N ASP A 64 8.08 3.56 -20.60
CA ASP A 64 7.57 4.88 -20.96
C ASP A 64 6.13 5.04 -20.47
N SER A 65 5.28 4.05 -20.76
CA SER A 65 3.90 4.00 -20.25
C SER A 65 3.83 3.93 -18.73
N LEU A 66 4.72 3.16 -18.09
CA LEU A 66 4.78 3.07 -16.63
C LEU A 66 5.21 4.40 -16.01
N PHE A 67 6.21 5.07 -16.59
CA PHE A 67 6.70 6.36 -16.12
C PHE A 67 5.62 7.44 -16.23
N GLU A 68 4.98 7.56 -17.38
CA GLU A 68 3.90 8.53 -17.62
C GLU A 68 2.78 8.36 -16.58
N HIS A 69 2.28 7.14 -16.43
CA HIS A 69 1.20 6.85 -15.48
C HIS A 69 1.57 7.16 -14.03
N VAL A 70 2.77 6.77 -13.58
CA VAL A 70 3.22 7.05 -12.20
C VAL A 70 3.48 8.54 -12.01
N SER A 71 4.02 9.25 -13.02
CA SER A 71 4.24 10.69 -12.96
C SER A 71 2.95 11.46 -12.75
N GLU A 72 1.91 11.15 -13.54
CA GLU A 72 0.59 11.76 -13.38
C GLU A 72 0.02 11.57 -11.95
N LEU A 73 0.16 10.37 -11.39
CA LEU A 73 -0.29 10.09 -10.04
C LEU A 73 0.50 10.88 -8.97
N VAL A 74 1.82 10.95 -9.13
CA VAL A 74 2.71 11.71 -8.21
C VAL A 74 2.41 13.20 -8.28
N GLU A 75 2.17 13.75 -9.46
CA GLU A 75 1.78 15.16 -9.65
C GLU A 75 0.45 15.50 -8.95
N GLN A 76 -0.46 14.52 -8.82
CA GLN A 76 -1.71 14.68 -8.06
C GLN A 76 -1.51 14.51 -6.54
N GLY A 77 -0.29 14.26 -6.08
CA GLY A 77 0.06 14.15 -4.65
C GLY A 77 -0.13 12.74 -4.09
N LEU A 78 0.15 11.72 -4.87
CA LEU A 78 0.15 10.32 -4.43
C LEU A 78 1.27 10.07 -3.42
N ASP A 79 0.96 9.39 -2.31
CA ASP A 79 1.91 9.06 -1.25
C ASP A 79 2.56 7.68 -1.42
N ALA A 80 1.83 6.73 -2.05
CA ALA A 80 2.33 5.37 -2.24
C ALA A 80 1.87 4.75 -3.57
N VAL A 81 2.77 4.04 -4.24
CA VAL A 81 2.48 3.23 -5.43
C VAL A 81 2.46 1.75 -5.05
N ALA A 82 1.42 1.03 -5.46
CA ALA A 82 1.35 -0.41 -5.27
C ALA A 82 1.50 -1.17 -6.59
N VAL A 83 2.63 -1.84 -6.79
CA VAL A 83 2.83 -2.81 -7.89
C VAL A 83 2.20 -4.14 -7.43
N SER A 84 0.90 -4.29 -7.70
CA SER A 84 0.09 -5.39 -7.16
C SER A 84 -0.36 -6.35 -8.26
N THR A 85 0.07 -7.61 -8.17
CA THR A 85 -0.26 -8.68 -9.10
C THR A 85 -0.63 -9.96 -8.36
N ALA A 86 -1.32 -10.89 -9.03
CA ALA A 86 -1.67 -12.18 -8.45
C ALA A 86 -0.43 -13.01 -8.05
N HIS A 87 0.71 -12.81 -8.73
CA HIS A 87 1.99 -13.44 -8.43
C HIS A 87 3.14 -12.43 -8.60
N GLY A 88 3.61 -11.87 -7.49
CA GLY A 88 4.61 -10.81 -7.46
C GLY A 88 6.05 -11.30 -7.67
N HIS A 89 6.35 -12.57 -7.41
CA HIS A 89 7.69 -13.13 -7.60
C HIS A 89 7.93 -13.44 -9.08
N THR A 90 7.89 -12.41 -9.92
CA THR A 90 8.14 -12.48 -11.36
C THR A 90 9.11 -11.40 -11.80
N LYS A 91 9.87 -11.70 -12.86
CA LYS A 91 10.82 -10.74 -13.46
C LYS A 91 10.17 -9.39 -13.78
N GLY A 92 8.93 -9.40 -14.29
CA GLY A 92 8.22 -8.19 -14.64
C GLY A 92 7.91 -7.30 -13.44
N VAL A 93 7.43 -7.89 -12.34
CA VAL A 93 7.13 -7.12 -11.12
C VAL A 93 8.42 -6.55 -10.51
N GLY A 94 9.50 -7.36 -10.44
CA GLY A 94 10.79 -6.87 -9.95
C GLY A 94 11.36 -5.74 -10.81
N GLN A 95 11.26 -5.84 -12.13
CA GLN A 95 11.71 -4.79 -13.05
C GLN A 95 10.90 -3.50 -12.91
N ALA A 96 9.57 -3.60 -12.78
CA ALA A 96 8.69 -2.44 -12.56
C ALA A 96 9.00 -1.76 -11.23
N THR A 97 9.10 -2.54 -10.15
CA THR A 97 9.45 -2.04 -8.82
C THR A 97 10.78 -1.29 -8.83
N LYS A 98 11.81 -1.90 -9.43
CA LYS A 98 13.14 -1.29 -9.57
C LYS A 98 13.09 0.00 -10.39
N PHE A 99 12.40 -0.01 -11.51
CA PHE A 99 12.28 1.17 -12.38
C PHE A 99 11.55 2.33 -11.68
N ILE A 100 10.45 2.04 -10.94
CA ILE A 100 9.75 3.06 -10.16
C ILE A 100 10.67 3.63 -9.08
N ARG A 101 11.43 2.78 -8.36
CA ARG A 101 12.39 3.25 -7.34
C ARG A 101 13.47 4.15 -7.93
N GLU A 102 14.01 3.81 -9.09
CA GLU A 102 15.03 4.61 -9.78
C GLU A 102 14.48 5.95 -10.29
N SER A 103 13.22 5.97 -10.75
CA SER A 103 12.57 7.17 -11.30
C SER A 103 11.95 8.07 -10.22
N PHE A 104 11.50 7.52 -9.10
CA PHE A 104 10.80 8.23 -8.03
C PHE A 104 11.38 7.80 -6.66
N PRO A 105 12.55 8.32 -6.27
CA PRO A 105 13.27 7.85 -5.08
C PRO A 105 12.50 8.01 -3.76
N ASP A 106 11.65 9.02 -3.67
CA ASP A 106 10.99 9.40 -2.42
C ASP A 106 9.62 8.73 -2.23
N ILE A 107 9.05 8.10 -3.29
CA ILE A 107 7.72 7.49 -3.18
C ILE A 107 7.77 6.18 -2.39
N THR A 108 6.74 5.94 -1.59
CA THR A 108 6.56 4.64 -0.93
C THR A 108 6.12 3.59 -1.96
N ILE A 109 6.86 2.49 -2.08
CA ILE A 109 6.54 1.40 -3.01
C ILE A 109 6.08 0.18 -2.23
N ILE A 110 4.86 -0.25 -2.53
CA ILE A 110 4.27 -1.51 -2.06
C ILE A 110 4.33 -2.49 -3.23
N ALA A 111 4.88 -3.68 -3.04
CA ALA A 111 4.96 -4.67 -4.11
C ALA A 111 4.40 -6.03 -3.67
N GLY A 112 3.81 -6.79 -4.58
CA GLY A 112 3.28 -8.12 -4.30
C GLY A 112 2.32 -8.64 -5.38
N ASN A 113 1.60 -9.73 -5.10
CA ASN A 113 1.60 -10.53 -3.88
C ASN A 113 2.61 -11.66 -3.95
N VAL A 114 3.22 -11.99 -2.82
CA VAL A 114 4.12 -13.13 -2.68
C VAL A 114 3.70 -14.02 -1.51
N THR A 115 4.26 -15.24 -1.43
CA THR A 115 3.96 -16.21 -0.37
C THR A 115 5.22 -16.95 0.11
N SER A 116 6.40 -16.54 -0.36
CA SER A 116 7.68 -17.15 0.00
C SER A 116 8.69 -16.11 0.47
N GLY A 117 9.65 -16.55 1.29
CA GLY A 117 10.75 -15.70 1.74
C GLY A 117 11.66 -15.22 0.60
N GLU A 118 11.85 -16.05 -0.44
CA GLU A 118 12.59 -15.65 -1.66
C GLU A 118 11.88 -14.54 -2.40
N GLY A 119 10.54 -14.62 -2.53
CA GLY A 119 9.75 -13.56 -3.14
C GLY A 119 9.85 -12.23 -2.38
N VAL A 120 9.89 -12.28 -1.05
CA VAL A 120 10.11 -11.10 -0.21
C VAL A 120 11.49 -10.51 -0.46
N LYS A 121 12.55 -11.33 -0.42
CA LYS A 121 13.93 -10.87 -0.68
C LYS A 121 14.06 -10.24 -2.06
N PHE A 122 13.48 -10.88 -3.07
CA PHE A 122 13.50 -10.42 -4.45
C PHE A 122 12.86 -9.02 -4.61
N LEU A 123 11.69 -8.78 -4.01
CA LEU A 123 11.02 -7.49 -4.10
C LEU A 123 11.66 -6.42 -3.21
N ALA A 124 12.21 -6.80 -2.07
CA ALA A 124 13.01 -5.90 -1.22
C ALA A 124 14.26 -5.40 -1.96
N GLU A 125 14.98 -6.30 -2.63
CA GLU A 125 16.16 -5.96 -3.44
C GLU A 125 15.81 -5.13 -4.68
N ALA A 126 14.58 -5.24 -5.18
CA ALA A 126 14.06 -4.38 -6.23
C ALA A 126 13.69 -2.96 -5.74
N GLY A 127 13.69 -2.71 -4.42
CA GLY A 127 13.46 -1.39 -3.84
C GLY A 127 12.06 -1.16 -3.27
N ALA A 128 11.27 -2.23 -3.02
CA ALA A 128 10.00 -2.11 -2.32
C ALA A 128 10.22 -1.71 -0.84
N ASN A 129 9.34 -0.84 -0.31
CA ASN A 129 9.29 -0.50 1.11
C ASN A 129 8.41 -1.48 1.89
N SER A 130 7.32 -1.92 1.25
CA SER A 130 6.37 -2.86 1.85
C SER A 130 6.02 -3.96 0.87
N ILE A 131 5.80 -5.16 1.40
CA ILE A 131 5.55 -6.34 0.56
C ILE A 131 4.22 -6.97 0.95
N LYS A 132 3.30 -7.07 -0.02
CA LYS A 132 2.00 -7.71 0.15
C LYS A 132 2.14 -9.23 0.08
N VAL A 133 1.60 -9.90 1.10
CA VAL A 133 1.67 -11.34 1.26
C VAL A 133 0.28 -11.97 1.25
N GLY A 134 0.07 -12.89 0.32
CA GLY A 134 -1.16 -13.67 0.20
C GLY A 134 -1.46 -14.05 -1.24
N GLN A 135 -1.75 -15.32 -1.48
CA GLN A 135 -2.24 -15.85 -2.75
C GLN A 135 -3.40 -16.81 -2.47
N GLY A 136 -4.60 -16.41 -2.87
CA GLY A 136 -5.80 -17.20 -2.73
C GLY A 136 -6.49 -17.22 -1.34
N PRO A 137 -6.09 -16.44 -0.30
CA PRO A 137 -6.72 -16.55 1.00
C PRO A 137 -8.00 -15.72 1.14
N GLY A 138 -8.25 -14.77 0.24
CA GLY A 138 -9.42 -13.89 0.30
C GLY A 138 -10.74 -14.65 0.09
N SER A 139 -11.80 -14.24 0.79
CA SER A 139 -13.11 -14.88 0.70
C SER A 139 -13.74 -14.83 -0.71
N ILE A 140 -13.41 -13.79 -1.48
CA ILE A 140 -13.88 -13.61 -2.87
C ILE A 140 -12.86 -14.09 -3.91
N CYS A 141 -11.70 -14.59 -3.48
CA CYS A 141 -10.61 -14.98 -4.37
C CYS A 141 -10.92 -16.33 -5.04
N THR A 142 -10.91 -16.35 -6.37
CA THR A 142 -11.14 -17.55 -7.17
C THR A 142 -9.86 -18.28 -7.57
N THR A 143 -8.69 -17.76 -7.26
CA THR A 143 -7.39 -18.32 -7.67
C THR A 143 -7.22 -19.78 -7.30
N ARG A 144 -7.63 -20.18 -6.07
CA ARG A 144 -7.54 -21.58 -5.61
C ARG A 144 -8.46 -22.51 -6.40
N ILE A 145 -9.62 -22.01 -6.82
CA ILE A 145 -10.64 -22.79 -7.52
C ILE A 145 -10.27 -22.93 -8.99
N ILE A 146 -9.89 -21.83 -9.64
CA ILE A 146 -9.66 -21.78 -11.09
C ILE A 146 -8.24 -22.23 -11.46
N ALA A 147 -7.24 -21.72 -10.74
CA ALA A 147 -5.83 -22.01 -11.03
C ALA A 147 -5.24 -23.13 -10.17
N GLY A 148 -5.95 -23.60 -9.13
CA GLY A 148 -5.44 -24.59 -8.19
C GLY A 148 -4.26 -24.10 -7.35
N VAL A 149 -4.04 -22.78 -7.27
CA VAL A 149 -2.87 -22.16 -6.62
C VAL A 149 -3.31 -21.38 -5.39
N GLY A 150 -2.57 -21.54 -4.31
CA GLY A 150 -2.80 -20.78 -3.08
C GLY A 150 -2.05 -21.39 -1.90
N ILE A 151 -1.75 -20.56 -0.92
CA ILE A 151 -1.09 -20.97 0.32
C ILE A 151 -1.92 -20.48 1.51
N PRO A 152 -2.03 -21.26 2.60
CA PRO A 152 -2.64 -20.80 3.84
C PRO A 152 -1.96 -19.54 4.35
N GLN A 153 -2.74 -18.52 4.75
CA GLN A 153 -2.20 -17.17 5.00
C GLN A 153 -1.15 -17.16 6.12
N MET A 154 -1.37 -17.90 7.20
CA MET A 154 -0.38 -17.95 8.29
C MET A 154 0.94 -18.59 7.84
N THR A 155 0.89 -19.62 7.00
CA THR A 155 2.09 -20.23 6.42
C THR A 155 2.85 -19.23 5.53
N ALA A 156 2.11 -18.49 4.70
CA ALA A 156 2.70 -17.48 3.83
C ALA A 156 3.35 -16.34 4.64
N LEU A 157 2.69 -15.87 5.69
CA LEU A 157 3.21 -14.83 6.58
C LEU A 157 4.48 -15.29 7.31
N TYR A 158 4.49 -16.51 7.85
CA TYR A 158 5.68 -17.06 8.48
C TYR A 158 6.87 -17.11 7.53
N ALA A 159 6.68 -17.64 6.31
CA ALA A 159 7.73 -17.70 5.30
C ALA A 159 8.19 -16.29 4.87
N ALA A 160 7.26 -15.35 4.71
CA ALA A 160 7.55 -13.98 4.35
C ALA A 160 8.38 -13.26 5.42
N MET A 161 8.03 -13.41 6.69
CA MET A 161 8.78 -12.83 7.81
C MET A 161 10.22 -13.32 7.88
N GLN A 162 10.47 -14.62 7.61
CA GLN A 162 11.84 -15.13 7.50
C GLN A 162 12.62 -14.46 6.34
N GLY A 163 11.94 -14.17 5.22
CA GLY A 163 12.55 -13.45 4.09
C GLY A 163 12.79 -11.96 4.34
N ALA A 164 11.98 -11.35 5.20
CA ALA A 164 12.07 -9.93 5.52
C ALA A 164 13.16 -9.60 6.55
N LYS A 165 13.69 -10.59 7.29
CA LYS A 165 14.72 -10.39 8.29
C LYS A 165 15.92 -9.63 7.69
N ASN A 166 16.28 -8.51 8.35
CA ASN A 166 17.41 -7.64 7.95
C ASN A 166 17.28 -6.97 6.56
N LYS A 167 16.06 -6.92 5.99
CA LYS A 167 15.83 -6.27 4.69
C LYS A 167 15.22 -4.87 4.80
N GLY A 168 14.80 -4.44 6.00
CA GLY A 168 14.21 -3.11 6.21
C GLY A 168 12.86 -2.91 5.51
N VAL A 169 12.13 -3.98 5.22
CA VAL A 169 10.81 -3.94 4.57
C VAL A 169 9.70 -4.32 5.54
N THR A 170 8.52 -3.74 5.34
CA THR A 170 7.31 -4.09 6.10
C THR A 170 6.51 -5.17 5.36
N ILE A 171 5.89 -6.08 6.09
CA ILE A 171 4.99 -7.10 5.53
C ILE A 171 3.54 -6.65 5.71
N ILE A 172 2.76 -6.74 4.63
CA ILE A 172 1.32 -6.47 4.62
C ILE A 172 0.60 -7.79 4.40
N ALA A 173 -0.16 -8.24 5.40
CA ALA A 173 -1.02 -9.41 5.27
C ALA A 173 -2.25 -9.07 4.42
N ASP A 174 -2.39 -9.70 3.25
CA ASP A 174 -3.45 -9.43 2.29
C ASP A 174 -4.37 -10.64 2.10
N GLY A 175 -5.58 -10.52 2.63
CA GLY A 175 -6.63 -11.54 2.56
C GLY A 175 -6.58 -12.60 3.67
N GLY A 176 -7.73 -13.28 3.87
CA GLY A 176 -7.88 -14.37 4.83
C GLY A 176 -7.96 -13.97 6.30
N ILE A 177 -7.96 -12.68 6.61
CA ILE A 177 -8.11 -12.14 7.97
C ILE A 177 -9.52 -11.57 8.09
N SER A 178 -10.38 -12.23 8.85
CA SER A 178 -11.80 -11.87 8.99
C SER A 178 -12.25 -11.62 10.43
N LYS A 179 -11.44 -12.01 11.39
CA LYS A 179 -11.75 -11.90 12.83
C LYS A 179 -10.56 -11.32 13.60
N SER A 180 -10.83 -10.71 14.76
CA SER A 180 -9.77 -10.17 15.63
C SER A 180 -8.71 -11.20 16.02
N GLY A 181 -9.11 -12.45 16.25
CA GLY A 181 -8.18 -13.54 16.53
C GLY A 181 -7.22 -13.86 15.37
N ASP A 182 -7.63 -13.61 14.13
CA ASP A 182 -6.74 -13.78 12.97
C ASP A 182 -5.70 -12.67 12.90
N ILE A 183 -6.06 -11.44 13.30
CA ILE A 183 -5.12 -10.32 13.42
C ILE A 183 -4.05 -10.66 14.46
N VAL A 184 -4.45 -11.15 15.65
CA VAL A 184 -3.51 -11.53 16.71
C VAL A 184 -2.54 -12.61 16.22
N LYS A 185 -3.04 -13.66 15.54
CA LYS A 185 -2.18 -14.72 14.97
C LYS A 185 -1.18 -14.14 13.95
N ALA A 186 -1.62 -13.24 13.07
CA ALA A 186 -0.74 -12.63 12.07
C ALA A 186 0.35 -11.78 12.73
N LEU A 187 0.00 -10.98 13.74
CA LEU A 187 0.95 -10.14 14.48
C LEU A 187 1.96 -10.97 15.28
N THR A 188 1.54 -12.07 15.89
CA THR A 188 2.44 -12.97 16.64
C THR A 188 3.57 -13.53 15.75
N LEU A 189 3.30 -13.75 14.46
CA LEU A 189 4.32 -14.21 13.53
C LEU A 189 5.36 -13.14 13.18
N SER A 190 5.08 -11.86 13.44
CA SER A 190 5.99 -10.75 13.14
C SER A 190 7.15 -10.61 14.11
N GLU A 191 7.05 -11.24 15.29
CA GLU A 191 8.07 -11.20 16.35
C GLU A 191 9.00 -12.43 16.36
N ALA A 192 8.70 -13.43 15.54
CA ALA A 192 9.45 -14.68 15.42
C ALA A 192 10.46 -14.63 14.26
#